data_8881ca2630ef6b70b2f04125f0ea3571
#
_entry.id   8881ca2630ef6b70b2f04125f0ea3571
#
_cell.length_a   1.000
_cell.length_b   1.000
_cell.length_c   1.000
_cell.angle_alpha   90.00
_cell.angle_beta   90.00
_cell.angle_gamma   90.00
#
_symmetry.space_group_name_H-M   'P 1'
#
loop_
_entity.id
_entity.type
_entity.pdbx_description
1 polymer ?
#
loop_
_entity_poly.entity_id
_entity_poly.type
_entity_poly.pdbx_seq_one_letter_code
_entity_poly.pdbx_strand_id
1 'polypeptide(L)'
;MKPGRRQLVGGFTIIELMAVVAVLAILAAIAAPSFAEFLSKRRVDGVASELVTDLQYARSEAVSRNEAVRLTFGTDCYVIHRALVPSNSATVATCTRTSKSITPAAAEIKTVQLATGQPLTIEPAVAFFEFEPVRGTAQNDLSPPAAGSVDVRSTSGTAWRLRAVLTLMGRPATCSPSGSGYFTGYSTNCS
;
A
#
# COMPACT_ATOMS: atom_id res chain seq x y z
N MET A 1 49.64 32.88 41.72
CA MET A 1 48.95 31.59 41.53
C MET A 1 47.48 31.80 41.94
N LYS A 2 46.52 31.75 40.99
CA LYS A 2 45.08 31.82 41.28
C LYS A 2 44.56 30.38 41.53
N PRO A 3 43.86 30.09 42.64
CA PRO A 3 43.27 28.79 42.87
C PRO A 3 42.13 28.59 41.87
N GLY A 4 42.20 27.47 41.12
CA GLY A 4 41.14 27.05 40.21
C GLY A 4 39.86 26.68 40.98
N ARG A 5 38.74 27.36 40.68
CA ARG A 5 37.41 27.00 41.16
C ARG A 5 37.07 25.63 40.63
N ARG A 6 37.02 24.61 41.48
CA ARG A 6 36.43 23.32 41.18
C ARG A 6 34.92 23.58 41.00
N GLN A 7 34.41 23.43 39.79
CA GLN A 7 32.98 23.36 39.55
C GLN A 7 32.49 22.03 40.15
N LEU A 8 31.63 22.09 41.12
CA LEU A 8 30.91 20.95 41.64
C LEU A 8 29.92 20.53 40.56
N VAL A 9 30.15 19.41 39.93
CA VAL A 9 29.17 18.75 39.02
C VAL A 9 28.10 18.19 39.93
N GLY A 10 26.95 18.86 40.00
CA GLY A 10 25.77 18.38 40.72
C GLY A 10 25.24 17.11 40.04
N GLY A 11 25.16 16.01 40.80
CA GLY A 11 24.46 14.78 40.35
C GLY A 11 22.93 14.94 40.49
N PHE A 12 22.17 14.28 39.62
CA PHE A 12 20.71 14.19 39.73
C PHE A 12 20.30 13.40 40.98
N THR A 13 19.27 13.87 41.67
CA THR A 13 18.65 13.11 42.75
C THR A 13 17.67 12.07 42.22
N ILE A 14 17.46 10.98 42.97
CA ILE A 14 16.50 9.93 42.59
C ILE A 14 15.09 10.51 42.46
N ILE A 15 14.70 11.45 43.34
CA ILE A 15 13.37 12.07 43.27
C ILE A 15 13.18 12.96 42.05
N GLU A 16 14.25 13.63 41.63
CA GLU A 16 14.23 14.44 40.39
C GLU A 16 14.05 13.56 39.14
N LEU A 17 14.74 12.41 39.10
CA LEU A 17 14.55 11.42 38.04
C LEU A 17 13.12 10.87 38.02
N MET A 18 12.55 10.53 39.20
CA MET A 18 11.19 10.02 39.31
C MET A 18 10.17 11.07 38.82
N ALA A 19 10.36 12.34 39.18
CA ALA A 19 9.49 13.42 38.73
C ALA A 19 9.54 13.59 37.20
N VAL A 20 10.73 13.55 36.60
CA VAL A 20 10.90 13.66 35.14
C VAL A 20 10.23 12.49 34.43
N VAL A 21 10.43 11.26 34.90
CA VAL A 21 9.80 10.06 34.31
C VAL A 21 8.28 10.13 34.41
N ALA A 22 7.73 10.60 35.54
CA ALA A 22 6.29 10.77 35.72
C ALA A 22 5.71 11.77 34.70
N VAL A 23 6.35 12.93 34.51
CA VAL A 23 5.93 13.91 33.52
C VAL A 23 6.01 13.34 32.08
N LEU A 24 7.11 12.67 31.74
CA LEU A 24 7.27 12.04 30.41
C LEU A 24 6.20 10.96 30.16
N ALA A 25 5.84 10.16 31.16
CA ALA A 25 4.80 9.15 31.04
C ALA A 25 3.43 9.78 30.74
N ILE A 26 3.08 10.90 31.40
CA ILE A 26 1.83 11.63 31.13
C ILE A 26 1.83 12.19 29.69
N LEU A 27 2.92 12.80 29.27
CA LEU A 27 3.04 13.34 27.91
C LEU A 27 2.95 12.24 26.84
N ALA A 28 3.62 11.10 27.07
CA ALA A 28 3.56 9.96 26.18
C ALA A 28 2.14 9.38 26.08
N ALA A 29 1.40 9.30 27.19
CA ALA A 29 0.03 8.80 27.19
C ALA A 29 -0.93 9.67 26.33
N ILE A 30 -0.73 10.99 26.33
CA ILE A 30 -1.51 11.92 25.52
C ILE A 30 -1.11 11.85 24.03
N ALA A 31 0.16 11.64 23.73
CA ALA A 31 0.69 11.59 22.37
C ALA A 31 0.40 10.25 21.63
N ALA A 32 0.24 9.14 22.38
CA ALA A 32 0.12 7.80 21.82
C ALA A 32 -1.03 7.64 20.80
N PRO A 33 -2.27 8.11 21.03
CA PRO A 33 -3.37 7.94 20.08
C PRO A 33 -3.11 8.66 18.75
N SER A 34 -2.60 9.89 18.80
CA SER A 34 -2.29 10.66 17.58
C SER A 34 -1.18 10.01 16.75
N PHE A 35 -0.20 9.40 17.42
CA PHE A 35 0.88 8.69 16.76
C PHE A 35 0.39 7.39 16.07
N ALA A 36 -0.52 6.65 16.72
CA ALA A 36 -1.11 5.45 16.13
C ALA A 36 -1.91 5.78 14.85
N GLU A 37 -2.68 6.87 14.87
CA GLU A 37 -3.41 7.35 13.71
C GLU A 37 -2.49 7.77 12.57
N PHE A 38 -1.43 8.51 12.87
CA PHE A 38 -0.40 8.89 11.90
C PHE A 38 0.25 7.66 11.24
N LEU A 39 0.61 6.64 12.02
CA LEU A 39 1.17 5.39 11.48
C LEU A 39 0.18 4.66 10.58
N SER A 40 -1.09 4.60 10.96
CA SER A 40 -2.14 3.99 10.14
C SER A 40 -2.26 4.67 8.78
N LYS A 41 -2.30 6.01 8.79
CA LYS A 41 -2.30 6.82 7.56
C LYS A 41 -1.10 6.54 6.69
N ARG A 42 0.12 6.52 7.26
CA ARG A 42 1.36 6.24 6.51
C ARG A 42 1.40 4.85 5.90
N ARG A 43 0.83 3.85 6.58
CA ARG A 43 0.76 2.48 6.03
C ARG A 43 -0.15 2.41 4.81
N VAL A 44 -1.33 3.04 4.85
CA VAL A 44 -2.24 3.11 3.70
C VAL A 44 -1.55 3.79 2.52
N ASP A 45 -0.89 4.92 2.76
CA ASP A 45 -0.15 5.69 1.76
C ASP A 45 0.97 4.86 1.12
N GLY A 46 1.74 4.15 1.94
CA GLY A 46 2.83 3.28 1.47
C GLY A 46 2.33 2.17 0.55
N VAL A 47 1.30 1.42 0.96
CA VAL A 47 0.74 0.32 0.17
C VAL A 47 0.08 0.83 -1.12
N ALA A 48 -0.64 1.95 -1.06
CA ALA A 48 -1.25 2.54 -2.25
C ALA A 48 -0.19 3.02 -3.26
N SER A 49 0.91 3.61 -2.79
CA SER A 49 2.04 4.03 -3.62
C SER A 49 2.79 2.85 -4.24
N GLU A 50 2.97 1.76 -3.48
CA GLU A 50 3.55 0.52 -3.99
C GLU A 50 2.67 -0.07 -5.09
N LEU A 51 1.36 -0.16 -4.88
CA LEU A 51 0.41 -0.66 -5.87
C LEU A 51 0.47 0.14 -7.19
N VAL A 52 0.49 1.47 -7.12
CA VAL A 52 0.61 2.34 -8.30
C VAL A 52 1.93 2.12 -9.03
N THR A 53 3.03 1.98 -8.29
CA THR A 53 4.35 1.67 -8.85
C THR A 53 4.35 0.31 -9.54
N ASP A 54 3.71 -0.67 -8.94
CA ASP A 54 3.60 -2.03 -9.47
C ASP A 54 2.69 -2.12 -10.71
N LEU A 55 1.66 -1.28 -10.79
CA LEU A 55 0.87 -1.12 -12.01
C LEU A 55 1.72 -0.56 -13.17
N GLN A 56 2.56 0.44 -12.89
CA GLN A 56 3.50 0.97 -13.90
C GLN A 56 4.56 -0.07 -14.28
N TYR A 57 5.06 -0.81 -13.31
CA TYR A 57 6.01 -1.90 -13.53
C TYR A 57 5.40 -3.00 -14.40
N ALA A 58 4.19 -3.47 -14.10
CA ALA A 58 3.50 -4.48 -14.89
C ALA A 58 3.29 -4.02 -16.35
N ARG A 59 2.95 -2.75 -16.55
CA ARG A 59 2.86 -2.16 -17.89
C ARG A 59 4.20 -2.18 -18.63
N SER A 60 5.28 -1.78 -17.96
CA SER A 60 6.62 -1.78 -18.56
C SER A 60 7.10 -3.20 -18.90
N GLU A 61 6.79 -4.17 -18.06
CA GLU A 61 7.08 -5.58 -18.29
C GLU A 61 6.33 -6.13 -19.51
N ALA A 62 5.04 -5.76 -19.68
CA ALA A 62 4.26 -6.17 -20.83
C ALA A 62 4.89 -5.68 -22.14
N VAL A 63 5.27 -4.41 -22.21
CA VAL A 63 5.89 -3.80 -23.39
C VAL A 63 7.30 -4.35 -23.63
N SER A 64 8.12 -4.50 -22.58
CA SER A 64 9.50 -4.95 -22.72
C SER A 64 9.63 -6.41 -23.16
N ARG A 65 8.70 -7.26 -22.68
CA ARG A 65 8.68 -8.69 -23.03
C ARG A 65 7.87 -9.00 -24.29
N ASN A 66 7.11 -8.03 -24.79
CA ASN A 66 6.12 -8.21 -25.84
C ASN A 66 5.13 -9.35 -25.51
N GLU A 67 4.75 -9.46 -24.25
CA GLU A 67 3.80 -10.44 -23.72
C GLU A 67 2.76 -9.72 -22.85
N ALA A 68 1.50 -10.21 -22.85
CA ALA A 68 0.49 -9.66 -21.95
C ALA A 68 0.86 -9.96 -20.48
N VAL A 69 0.81 -8.93 -19.64
CA VAL A 69 1.06 -9.05 -18.20
C VAL A 69 -0.20 -8.69 -17.44
N ARG A 70 -0.59 -9.57 -16.53
CA ARG A 70 -1.78 -9.43 -15.71
C ARG A 70 -1.40 -9.22 -14.25
N LEU A 71 -2.13 -8.33 -13.60
CA LEU A 71 -2.10 -8.13 -12.16
C LEU A 71 -3.43 -8.61 -11.60
N THR A 72 -3.42 -9.75 -10.92
CA THR A 72 -4.61 -10.40 -10.34
C THR A 72 -4.66 -10.13 -8.85
N PHE A 73 -5.84 -9.72 -8.37
CA PHE A 73 -6.08 -9.43 -6.97
C PHE A 73 -6.61 -10.65 -6.23
N GLY A 74 -6.16 -10.81 -5.00
CA GLY A 74 -6.71 -11.74 -4.02
C GLY A 74 -7.11 -10.99 -2.76
N THR A 75 -7.36 -11.73 -1.69
CA THR A 75 -7.66 -11.13 -0.39
C THR A 75 -6.36 -10.62 0.25
N ASP A 76 -6.22 -9.30 0.39
CA ASP A 76 -5.07 -8.62 0.98
C ASP A 76 -3.71 -8.90 0.28
N CYS A 77 -3.76 -9.17 -1.02
CA CYS A 77 -2.58 -9.44 -1.82
C CYS A 77 -2.87 -9.20 -3.31
N TYR A 78 -1.82 -9.15 -4.12
CA TYR A 78 -1.91 -9.21 -5.58
C TYR A 78 -0.70 -9.90 -6.18
N VAL A 79 -0.88 -10.44 -7.39
CA VAL A 79 0.14 -11.16 -8.14
C VAL A 79 0.29 -10.54 -9.51
N ILE A 80 1.50 -10.17 -9.87
CA ILE A 80 1.89 -9.78 -11.23
C ILE A 80 2.42 -11.02 -11.92
N HIS A 81 1.84 -11.38 -13.04
CA HIS A 81 2.21 -12.58 -13.78
C HIS A 81 2.02 -12.41 -15.29
N ARG A 82 2.70 -13.21 -16.08
CA ARG A 82 2.46 -13.29 -17.53
C ARG A 82 1.10 -13.89 -17.79
N ALA A 83 0.30 -13.26 -18.64
CA ALA A 83 -0.93 -13.84 -19.14
C ALA A 83 -0.55 -14.77 -20.29
N LEU A 84 -0.27 -16.02 -20.00
CA LEU A 84 0.06 -17.02 -21.02
C LEU A 84 -1.18 -17.28 -21.87
N VAL A 85 -1.08 -17.00 -23.17
CA VAL A 85 -2.16 -17.04 -24.17
C VAL A 85 -2.27 -18.42 -24.80
N PRO A 86 -3.45 -18.81 -25.29
CA PRO A 86 -4.66 -18.09 -25.53
C PRO A 86 -5.67 -18.17 -24.37
N SER A 87 -6.68 -17.31 -24.38
CA SER A 87 -7.66 -17.04 -23.33
C SER A 87 -8.38 -18.24 -22.69
N ASN A 88 -8.12 -19.44 -23.14
CA ASN A 88 -8.68 -20.70 -22.61
C ASN A 88 -7.71 -21.49 -21.70
N SER A 89 -6.46 -21.07 -21.60
CA SER A 89 -5.48 -21.59 -20.63
C SER A 89 -5.07 -20.48 -19.70
N ALA A 90 -6.04 -19.92 -19.02
CA ALA A 90 -5.81 -18.82 -18.10
C ALA A 90 -4.73 -19.22 -17.10
N THR A 91 -3.65 -18.45 -17.05
CA THR A 91 -2.77 -18.47 -15.89
C THR A 91 -3.65 -18.24 -14.67
N VAL A 92 -3.83 -19.27 -13.86
CA VAL A 92 -4.60 -19.18 -12.63
C VAL A 92 -3.64 -18.61 -11.58
N ALA A 93 -3.91 -17.40 -11.16
CA ALA A 93 -3.18 -16.76 -10.08
C ALA A 93 -4.16 -16.44 -8.95
N THR A 94 -3.90 -17.02 -7.80
CA THR A 94 -4.65 -16.73 -6.58
C THR A 94 -3.68 -16.43 -5.45
N CYS A 95 -4.03 -15.52 -4.59
CA CYS A 95 -3.26 -15.25 -3.40
C CYS A 95 -4.16 -14.89 -2.23
N THR A 96 -3.64 -15.11 -1.06
CA THR A 96 -4.17 -14.63 0.21
C THR A 96 -3.04 -13.96 0.99
N ARG A 97 -3.32 -13.40 2.14
CA ARG A 97 -2.31 -12.80 3.03
C ARG A 97 -1.17 -13.77 3.41
N THR A 98 -1.44 -15.07 3.41
CA THR A 98 -0.49 -16.10 3.89
C THR A 98 -0.09 -17.14 2.85
N SER A 99 -0.78 -17.19 1.71
CA SER A 99 -0.52 -18.20 0.68
C SER A 99 -0.67 -17.62 -0.72
N LYS A 100 -0.01 -18.22 -1.68
CA LYS A 100 -0.16 -17.93 -3.10
C LYS A 100 -0.15 -19.22 -3.92
N SER A 101 -0.86 -19.22 -5.03
CA SER A 101 -0.83 -20.28 -6.03
C SER A 101 -0.85 -19.67 -7.43
N ILE A 102 0.12 -20.03 -8.25
CA ILE A 102 0.24 -19.55 -9.63
C ILE A 102 0.54 -20.73 -10.51
N THR A 103 -0.27 -20.96 -11.52
CA THR A 103 -0.10 -22.07 -12.45
C THR A 103 -0.08 -21.53 -13.89
N PRO A 104 1.01 -21.72 -14.64
CA PRO A 104 2.27 -22.33 -14.20
C PRO A 104 3.12 -21.36 -13.33
N ALA A 105 3.90 -21.89 -12.40
CA ALA A 105 4.75 -21.09 -11.50
C ALA A 105 5.73 -20.17 -12.25
N ALA A 106 6.21 -20.59 -13.42
CA ALA A 106 7.10 -19.80 -14.28
C ALA A 106 6.46 -18.52 -14.84
N ALA A 107 5.14 -18.34 -14.71
CA ALA A 107 4.45 -17.13 -15.12
C ALA A 107 4.56 -16.00 -14.08
N GLU A 108 4.90 -16.30 -12.84
CA GLU A 108 5.04 -15.32 -11.77
C GLU A 108 6.15 -14.31 -12.09
N ILE A 109 5.84 -13.03 -11.89
CA ILE A 109 6.80 -11.93 -11.96
C ILE A 109 7.04 -11.36 -10.54
N LYS A 110 5.98 -10.99 -9.85
CA LYS A 110 6.04 -10.44 -8.49
C LYS A 110 4.75 -10.79 -7.74
N THR A 111 4.88 -11.13 -6.46
CA THR A 111 3.73 -11.26 -5.56
C THR A 111 3.92 -10.32 -4.38
N VAL A 112 2.89 -9.56 -4.06
CA VAL A 112 2.84 -8.69 -2.88
C VAL A 112 1.73 -9.20 -1.97
N GLN A 113 2.10 -9.51 -0.73
CA GLN A 113 1.18 -9.95 0.32
C GLN A 113 1.29 -9.00 1.50
N LEU A 114 0.16 -8.47 1.97
CA LEU A 114 0.15 -7.66 3.18
C LEU A 114 0.59 -8.52 4.38
N ALA A 115 1.47 -7.98 5.21
CA ALA A 115 1.97 -8.72 6.37
C ALA A 115 0.83 -9.09 7.33
N THR A 116 0.95 -10.28 7.91
CA THR A 116 0.00 -10.78 8.93
C THR A 116 -0.04 -9.81 10.10
N GLY A 117 -1.26 -9.45 10.56
CA GLY A 117 -1.46 -8.52 11.67
C GLY A 117 -1.41 -7.03 11.27
N GLN A 118 -1.13 -6.68 10.03
CA GLN A 118 -1.32 -5.31 9.58
C GLN A 118 -2.81 -4.98 9.46
N PRO A 119 -3.28 -3.87 10.05
CA PRO A 119 -4.68 -3.47 9.98
C PRO A 119 -4.98 -2.76 8.65
N LEU A 120 -4.71 -3.44 7.53
CA LEU A 120 -4.95 -2.97 6.16
C LEU A 120 -5.65 -4.05 5.35
N THR A 121 -6.44 -3.61 4.38
CA THR A 121 -7.06 -4.49 3.37
C THR A 121 -6.95 -3.87 1.99
N ILE A 122 -6.89 -4.72 0.97
CA ILE A 122 -6.98 -4.36 -0.45
C ILE A 122 -8.36 -4.77 -0.93
N GLU A 123 -9.15 -3.82 -1.39
CA GLU A 123 -10.53 -4.02 -1.86
C GLU A 123 -10.58 -3.68 -3.36
N PRO A 124 -10.36 -4.65 -4.24
CA PRO A 124 -10.41 -4.42 -5.67
C PRO A 124 -11.86 -4.34 -6.17
N ALA A 125 -12.15 -3.37 -7.04
CA ALA A 125 -13.42 -3.31 -7.77
C ALA A 125 -13.38 -4.16 -9.05
N VAL A 126 -12.23 -4.71 -9.41
CA VAL A 126 -11.98 -5.56 -10.58
C VAL A 126 -11.17 -6.78 -10.15
N ALA A 127 -11.39 -7.94 -10.77
CA ALA A 127 -10.63 -9.14 -10.41
C ALA A 127 -9.16 -9.06 -10.88
N PHE A 128 -8.92 -8.35 -11.98
CA PHE A 128 -7.57 -8.19 -12.53
C PHE A 128 -7.45 -6.92 -13.37
N PHE A 129 -6.20 -6.50 -13.59
CA PHE A 129 -5.78 -5.62 -14.69
C PHE A 129 -4.84 -6.38 -15.60
N GLU A 130 -5.04 -6.24 -16.91
CA GLU A 130 -4.15 -6.83 -17.92
C GLU A 130 -3.62 -5.74 -18.84
N PHE A 131 -2.32 -5.74 -19.08
CA PHE A 131 -1.64 -4.81 -19.96
C PHE A 131 -1.31 -5.47 -21.29
N GLU A 132 -1.78 -4.83 -22.39
CA GLU A 132 -1.46 -5.25 -23.74
C GLU A 132 -0.01 -4.88 -24.10
N PRO A 133 0.76 -5.80 -24.74
CA PRO A 133 2.17 -5.57 -25.01
C PRO A 133 2.46 -4.46 -26.02
N VAL A 134 1.60 -4.29 -27.04
CA VAL A 134 1.90 -3.38 -28.18
C VAL A 134 1.67 -1.91 -27.80
N ARG A 135 0.58 -1.61 -27.14
CA ARG A 135 0.17 -0.24 -26.80
C ARG A 135 0.28 0.09 -25.31
N GLY A 136 0.46 -0.93 -24.46
CA GLY A 136 0.42 -0.78 -23.02
C GLY A 136 -0.93 -0.26 -22.50
N THR A 137 -2.01 -0.53 -23.26
CA THR A 137 -3.38 -0.27 -22.83
C THR A 137 -3.80 -1.29 -21.77
N ALA A 138 -4.68 -0.89 -20.87
CA ALA A 138 -5.17 -1.75 -19.81
C ALA A 138 -6.55 -2.29 -20.13
N GLN A 139 -6.77 -3.56 -19.77
CA GLN A 139 -8.06 -4.24 -19.79
C GLN A 139 -8.38 -4.76 -18.39
N ASN A 140 -9.65 -5.02 -18.12
CA ASN A 140 -10.13 -5.64 -16.88
C ASN A 140 -11.36 -6.50 -17.16
N ASP A 141 -11.97 -7.04 -16.12
CA ASP A 141 -13.16 -7.89 -16.18
C ASP A 141 -14.48 -7.13 -16.27
N LEU A 142 -14.46 -5.79 -16.38
CA LEU A 142 -15.69 -5.00 -16.55
C LEU A 142 -16.24 -5.12 -17.96
N SER A 143 -17.57 -5.13 -18.09
CA SER A 143 -18.29 -5.17 -19.36
C SER A 143 -19.40 -4.11 -19.37
N PRO A 144 -19.27 -3.05 -20.21
CA PRO A 144 -18.15 -2.75 -21.12
C PRO A 144 -16.87 -2.38 -20.38
N PRO A 145 -15.69 -2.52 -21.01
CA PRO A 145 -14.42 -2.12 -20.41
C PRO A 145 -14.46 -0.66 -19.95
N ALA A 146 -14.06 -0.43 -18.72
CA ALA A 146 -14.04 0.89 -18.09
C ALA A 146 -12.77 1.04 -17.23
N ALA A 147 -12.53 2.26 -16.73
CA ALA A 147 -11.48 2.46 -15.73
C ALA A 147 -11.77 1.58 -14.50
N GLY A 148 -10.77 0.82 -14.07
CA GLY A 148 -10.88 0.00 -12.87
C GLY A 148 -10.26 0.69 -11.67
N SER A 149 -10.67 0.29 -10.47
CA SER A 149 -10.12 0.86 -9.24
C SER A 149 -9.86 -0.20 -8.18
N VAL A 150 -8.93 0.13 -7.29
CA VAL A 150 -8.56 -0.69 -6.14
C VAL A 150 -8.42 0.21 -4.93
N ASP A 151 -9.14 -0.08 -3.87
CA ASP A 151 -9.06 0.66 -2.63
C ASP A 151 -8.06 -0.02 -1.67
N VAL A 152 -7.17 0.77 -1.12
CA VAL A 152 -6.34 0.40 0.03
C VAL A 152 -6.90 1.10 1.25
N ARG A 153 -7.27 0.31 2.26
CA ARG A 153 -8.03 0.80 3.41
C ARG A 153 -7.45 0.33 4.73
N SER A 154 -7.49 1.20 5.74
CA SER A 154 -7.23 0.83 7.12
C SER A 154 -8.45 0.13 7.73
N THR A 155 -8.21 -0.98 8.46
CA THR A 155 -9.24 -1.74 9.18
C THR A 155 -9.29 -1.41 10.67
N SER A 156 -8.43 -0.53 11.17
CA SER A 156 -8.40 -0.09 12.57
C SER A 156 -8.32 1.43 12.69
N GLY A 157 -8.96 1.97 13.72
CA GLY A 157 -9.05 3.41 13.97
C GLY A 157 -9.85 4.16 12.91
N THR A 158 -9.36 5.33 12.49
CA THR A 158 -9.95 6.05 11.35
C THR A 158 -9.81 5.21 10.08
N ALA A 159 -10.90 5.02 9.37
CA ALA A 159 -10.94 4.23 8.14
C ALA A 159 -10.27 4.99 6.97
N TRP A 160 -8.96 5.22 7.08
CA TRP A 160 -8.16 5.83 6.01
C TRP A 160 -8.28 5.03 4.73
N ARG A 161 -8.53 5.69 3.60
CA ARG A 161 -8.70 5.04 2.30
C ARG A 161 -8.05 5.84 1.19
N LEU A 162 -7.22 5.16 0.39
CA LEU A 162 -6.72 5.64 -0.89
C LEU A 162 -7.18 4.71 -1.99
N ARG A 163 -7.52 5.27 -3.12
CA ARG A 163 -7.95 4.56 -4.32
C ARG A 163 -6.92 4.70 -5.41
N ALA A 164 -6.42 3.59 -5.90
CA ALA A 164 -5.68 3.51 -7.16
C ALA A 164 -6.68 3.30 -8.29
N VAL A 165 -6.68 4.19 -9.27
CA VAL A 165 -7.51 4.11 -10.48
C VAL A 165 -6.60 3.83 -11.65
N LEU A 166 -6.95 2.84 -12.47
CA LEU A 166 -6.26 2.54 -13.72
C LEU A 166 -7.19 2.86 -14.90
N THR A 167 -6.78 3.82 -15.71
CA THR A 167 -7.49 4.14 -16.95
C THR A 167 -7.25 3.08 -18.01
N LEU A 168 -8.13 2.97 -19.02
CA LEU A 168 -7.94 2.05 -20.16
C LEU A 168 -6.67 2.35 -20.97
N MET A 169 -6.13 3.57 -20.87
CA MET A 169 -4.84 3.94 -21.47
C MET A 169 -3.64 3.42 -20.66
N GLY A 170 -3.86 2.63 -19.60
CA GLY A 170 -2.82 2.07 -18.75
C GLY A 170 -2.12 3.12 -17.87
N ARG A 171 -2.79 4.21 -17.53
CA ARG A 171 -2.25 5.25 -16.64
C ARG A 171 -2.83 5.07 -15.25
N PRO A 172 -2.02 4.70 -14.25
CA PRO A 172 -2.48 4.65 -12.87
C PRO A 172 -2.47 6.06 -12.27
N ALA A 173 -3.44 6.32 -11.41
CA ALA A 173 -3.55 7.54 -10.61
C ALA A 173 -4.02 7.18 -9.21
N THR A 174 -3.65 8.00 -8.22
CA THR A 174 -4.12 7.85 -6.84
C THR A 174 -5.05 9.00 -6.49
N CYS A 175 -6.16 8.69 -5.87
CA CYS A 175 -7.12 9.66 -5.35
C CYS A 175 -7.61 9.26 -3.96
N SER A 176 -8.16 10.20 -3.23
CA SER A 176 -8.79 9.95 -1.94
C SER A 176 -10.30 10.15 -2.07
N PRO A 177 -11.10 9.06 -2.12
CA PRO A 177 -12.54 9.19 -2.19
C PRO A 177 -13.09 10.03 -1.03
N SER A 178 -14.09 10.86 -1.30
CA SER A 178 -14.76 11.66 -0.27
C SER A 178 -15.36 10.77 0.83
N GLY A 179 -15.34 11.25 2.07
CA GLY A 179 -15.87 10.53 3.23
C GLY A 179 -14.89 10.46 4.40
N SER A 180 -15.15 9.58 5.36
CA SER A 180 -14.25 9.35 6.49
C SER A 180 -12.91 8.80 6.01
N GLY A 181 -11.82 9.30 6.58
CA GLY A 181 -10.47 8.87 6.20
C GLY A 181 -9.92 9.52 4.93
N TYR A 182 -10.35 10.74 4.64
CA TYR A 182 -9.82 11.54 3.53
C TYR A 182 -8.35 11.91 3.74
N PHE A 183 -7.56 11.76 2.67
CA PHE A 183 -6.16 12.16 2.63
C PHE A 183 -6.01 13.55 2.02
N THR A 184 -5.52 14.50 2.80
CA THR A 184 -5.11 15.82 2.30
C THR A 184 -3.92 15.66 1.35
N GLY A 185 -3.97 16.35 0.20
CA GLY A 185 -2.93 16.28 -0.83
C GLY A 185 -3.24 15.35 -2.00
N TYR A 186 -4.29 14.55 -1.92
CA TYR A 186 -4.80 13.75 -3.02
C TYR A 186 -6.06 14.36 -3.63
N SER A 187 -6.27 14.14 -4.92
CA SER A 187 -7.52 14.55 -5.59
C SER A 187 -8.71 13.80 -4.97
N THR A 188 -9.83 14.49 -4.79
CA THR A 188 -11.11 13.86 -4.42
C THR A 188 -11.83 13.28 -5.62
N ASN A 189 -11.47 13.70 -6.82
CA ASN A 189 -12.03 13.17 -8.06
C ASN A 189 -11.30 11.88 -8.43
N CYS A 190 -12.00 10.77 -8.27
CA CYS A 190 -11.54 9.40 -8.56
C CYS A 190 -12.14 8.86 -9.88
N SER A 191 -12.31 9.73 -10.86
CA SER A 191 -12.83 9.38 -12.21
C SER A 191 -11.72 9.13 -13.21
#